data_180f6e0c857d49fb39b452146a410cab
#
_entry.id   180f6e0c857d49fb39b452146a410cab
#
_cell.length_a   1.000
_cell.length_b   1.000
_cell.length_c   1.000
_cell.angle_alpha   90.00
_cell.angle_beta   90.00
_cell.angle_gamma   90.00
#
_symmetry.space_group_name_H-M   'P 1'
#
loop_
_entity.id
_entity.type
_entity.pdbx_description
1 polymer ?
#
loop_
_entity_poly.entity_id
_entity_poly.type
_entity_poly.pdbx_seq_one_letter_code
_entity_poly.pdbx_strand_id
1 'polypeptide(L)'
;MILNLNNNEDLKEVFDALEEAFVNTGIDYFLIGAQARDHWYQKGGKTSRQTRDVDIAVLVGSQEEYNQVRHYLEEHKSYQGTKDNSFVMITPGRIQVDILPFGEIEIDDAVVMAGEGLTSIKVNGFMEVYKTGTHSIELGEGRIFKVATLPAIILLKFVAYDDRPEKRMKDAGDIANIIDNFFELQSDHIYENHADIFTAAVDNMEMEEISAIAIGKEINSIIANNNSLKVRILSILDKHLALKSESRFLRHMLLSENDTIEKRAKLLQHIRDGIV
;
A
#
# COMPACT_ATOMS: atom_id res chain seq x y z
N MET A 1 14.91 -2.06 12.85
CA MET A 1 13.63 -1.44 13.33
C MET A 1 12.68 -2.59 13.56
N ILE A 2 12.03 -2.68 14.71
CA ILE A 2 11.22 -3.86 15.11
C ILE A 2 9.75 -3.54 14.84
N LEU A 3 9.05 -4.42 14.11
CA LEU A 3 7.58 -4.37 14.02
C LEU A 3 7.03 -4.69 15.42
N ASN A 4 6.31 -3.76 16.01
CA ASN A 4 5.81 -3.96 17.38
C ASN A 4 4.50 -4.77 17.36
N LEU A 5 4.63 -6.09 17.28
CA LEU A 5 3.51 -7.05 17.38
C LEU A 5 3.16 -7.38 18.83
N ASN A 6 3.81 -6.71 19.81
CA ASN A 6 3.78 -7.08 21.24
C ASN A 6 2.40 -7.05 21.90
N ASN A 7 1.37 -6.52 21.24
CA ASN A 7 0.01 -6.48 21.77
C ASN A 7 -0.99 -7.36 21.01
N ASN A 8 -0.54 -8.17 20.04
CA ASN A 8 -1.44 -9.02 19.26
C ASN A 8 -0.75 -10.35 18.92
N GLU A 9 -0.85 -11.30 19.83
CA GLU A 9 -0.30 -12.66 19.67
C GLU A 9 -0.80 -13.33 18.38
N ASP A 10 -2.08 -13.11 18.03
CA ASP A 10 -2.68 -13.67 16.81
C ASP A 10 -1.96 -13.19 15.55
N LEU A 11 -1.62 -11.88 15.46
CA LEU A 11 -0.89 -11.35 14.31
C LEU A 11 0.57 -11.85 14.27
N LYS A 12 1.20 -12.02 15.42
CA LYS A 12 2.55 -12.59 15.48
C LYS A 12 2.57 -14.00 14.91
N GLU A 13 1.62 -14.85 15.27
CA GLU A 13 1.50 -16.19 14.71
C GLU A 13 1.30 -16.18 13.19
N VAL A 14 0.53 -15.20 12.67
CA VAL A 14 0.34 -15.03 11.21
C VAL A 14 1.66 -14.67 10.53
N PHE A 15 2.40 -13.70 11.05
CA PHE A 15 3.68 -13.30 10.46
C PHE A 15 4.73 -14.42 10.56
N ASP A 16 4.79 -15.15 11.66
CA ASP A 16 5.68 -16.30 11.82
C ASP A 16 5.35 -17.40 10.80
N ALA A 17 4.07 -17.69 10.58
CA ALA A 17 3.62 -18.69 9.60
C ALA A 17 3.91 -18.27 8.16
N LEU A 18 3.69 -17.00 7.83
CA LEU A 18 3.97 -16.47 6.49
C LEU A 18 5.47 -16.49 6.19
N GLU A 19 6.30 -16.03 7.12
CA GLU A 19 7.74 -16.04 6.94
C GLU A 19 8.27 -17.48 6.75
N GLU A 20 7.81 -18.42 7.56
CA GLU A 20 8.19 -19.83 7.42
C GLU A 20 7.80 -20.37 6.03
N ALA A 21 6.60 -20.04 5.54
CA ALA A 21 6.16 -20.43 4.20
C ALA A 21 7.08 -19.85 3.11
N PHE A 22 7.41 -18.56 3.18
CA PHE A 22 8.25 -17.88 2.18
C PHE A 22 9.70 -18.38 2.21
N VAL A 23 10.26 -18.63 3.39
CA VAL A 23 11.60 -19.22 3.52
C VAL A 23 11.65 -20.62 2.91
N ASN A 24 10.64 -21.46 3.17
CA ASN A 24 10.59 -22.83 2.64
C ASN A 24 10.32 -22.88 1.14
N THR A 25 9.61 -21.92 0.59
CA THR A 25 9.31 -21.86 -0.85
C THR A 25 10.35 -21.05 -1.64
N GLY A 26 11.21 -20.27 -0.97
CA GLY A 26 12.19 -19.40 -1.60
C GLY A 26 11.56 -18.19 -2.32
N ILE A 27 10.33 -17.80 -1.95
CA ILE A 27 9.57 -16.76 -2.60
C ILE A 27 9.73 -15.43 -1.85
N ASP A 28 10.08 -14.38 -2.58
CA ASP A 28 10.18 -13.02 -2.06
C ASP A 28 8.80 -12.38 -1.89
N TYR A 29 8.69 -11.50 -0.90
CA TYR A 29 7.42 -10.88 -0.52
C TYR A 29 7.61 -9.51 0.14
N PHE A 30 6.54 -8.75 0.25
CA PHE A 30 6.50 -7.54 1.06
C PHE A 30 5.10 -7.25 1.62
N LEU A 31 5.06 -6.61 2.78
CA LEU A 31 3.83 -6.20 3.45
C LEU A 31 3.27 -4.94 2.82
N ILE A 32 1.99 -4.93 2.54
CA ILE A 32 1.23 -3.78 2.01
C ILE A 32 0.01 -3.47 2.91
N GLY A 33 -0.87 -2.64 2.43
CA GLY A 33 -2.18 -2.39 3.04
C GLY A 33 -2.11 -1.73 4.42
N ALA A 34 -3.08 -2.08 5.24
CA ALA A 34 -3.27 -1.42 6.53
C ALA A 34 -2.20 -1.78 7.56
N GLN A 35 -1.70 -3.02 7.58
CA GLN A 35 -0.62 -3.41 8.51
C GLN A 35 0.69 -2.70 8.19
N ALA A 36 1.01 -2.49 6.89
CA ALA A 36 2.16 -1.71 6.47
C ALA A 36 2.03 -0.24 6.93
N ARG A 37 0.85 0.38 6.72
CA ARG A 37 0.56 1.73 7.21
C ARG A 37 0.72 1.81 8.73
N ASP A 38 0.13 0.89 9.46
CA ASP A 38 0.11 0.88 10.92
C ASP A 38 1.51 0.76 11.53
N HIS A 39 2.43 0.06 10.85
CA HIS A 39 3.84 0.06 11.22
C HIS A 39 4.43 1.49 11.24
N TRP A 40 4.19 2.29 10.19
CA TRP A 40 4.70 3.66 10.11
C TRP A 40 4.05 4.58 11.16
N TYR A 41 2.75 4.41 11.43
CA TYR A 41 2.01 5.18 12.42
C TYR A 41 2.52 4.91 13.83
N GLN A 42 2.71 3.65 14.18
CA GLN A 42 3.26 3.27 15.50
C GLN A 42 4.67 3.81 15.71
N LYS A 43 5.51 3.81 14.67
CA LYS A 43 6.85 4.40 14.71
C LYS A 43 6.79 5.89 15.05
N GLY A 44 5.84 6.63 14.50
CA GLY A 44 5.60 8.05 14.81
C GLY A 44 4.75 8.30 16.06
N GLY A 45 4.47 7.26 16.86
CA GLY A 45 3.68 7.39 18.09
C GLY A 45 2.18 7.63 17.85
N LYS A 46 1.69 7.40 16.66
CA LYS A 46 0.26 7.55 16.31
C LYS A 46 -0.48 6.22 16.39
N THR A 47 -1.75 6.31 16.77
CA THR A 47 -2.67 5.18 16.71
C THR A 47 -3.40 5.18 15.38
N SER A 48 -3.53 4.03 14.74
CA SER A 48 -4.35 3.83 13.55
C SER A 48 -5.60 3.01 13.88
N ARG A 49 -6.56 3.00 12.95
CA ARG A 49 -7.69 2.09 13.04
C ARG A 49 -7.14 0.66 12.98
N GLN A 50 -7.30 -0.10 14.05
CA GLN A 50 -6.89 -1.49 14.09
C GLN A 50 -7.61 -2.30 13.01
N THR A 51 -6.83 -3.01 12.21
CA THR A 51 -7.30 -4.06 11.30
C THR A 51 -6.61 -5.37 11.68
N ARG A 52 -7.29 -6.48 11.44
CA ARG A 52 -6.69 -7.80 11.60
C ARG A 52 -6.29 -8.41 10.27
N ASP A 53 -6.75 -7.82 9.16
CA ASP A 53 -6.44 -8.32 7.83
C ASP A 53 -4.96 -8.04 7.51
N VAL A 54 -4.29 -9.01 6.92
CA VAL A 54 -2.88 -8.94 6.52
C VAL A 54 -2.81 -9.03 5.01
N ASP A 55 -2.29 -8.01 4.36
CA ASP A 55 -2.10 -7.94 2.92
C ASP A 55 -0.62 -8.13 2.58
N ILE A 56 -0.28 -9.21 1.86
CA ILE A 56 1.07 -9.55 1.42
C ILE A 56 1.14 -9.61 -0.10
N ALA A 57 2.12 -8.94 -0.67
CA ALA A 57 2.47 -9.09 -2.08
C ALA A 57 3.61 -10.12 -2.21
N VAL A 58 3.47 -11.09 -3.11
CA VAL A 58 4.41 -12.19 -3.33
C VAL A 58 4.95 -12.19 -4.75
N LEU A 59 6.28 -12.21 -4.90
CA LEU A 59 6.96 -12.21 -6.19
C LEU A 59 7.05 -13.63 -6.73
N VAL A 60 6.29 -13.94 -7.76
CA VAL A 60 6.22 -15.26 -8.37
C VAL A 60 6.31 -15.20 -9.90
N GLY A 61 6.92 -16.22 -10.49
CA GLY A 61 7.05 -16.37 -11.93
C GLY A 61 5.88 -17.15 -12.55
N SER A 62 5.16 -17.94 -11.77
CA SER A 62 4.11 -18.81 -12.27
C SER A 62 3.00 -19.08 -11.26
N GLN A 63 1.90 -19.67 -11.74
CA GLN A 63 0.82 -20.12 -10.88
C GLN A 63 1.26 -21.29 -9.97
N GLU A 64 2.18 -22.12 -10.42
CA GLU A 64 2.74 -23.23 -9.64
C GLU A 64 3.48 -22.69 -8.42
N GLU A 65 4.33 -21.69 -8.57
CA GLU A 65 5.02 -21.04 -7.45
C GLU A 65 4.05 -20.40 -6.46
N TYR A 66 3.03 -19.71 -6.96
CA TYR A 66 1.98 -19.16 -6.11
C TYR A 66 1.24 -20.26 -5.32
N ASN A 67 0.91 -21.37 -6.00
CA ASN A 67 0.23 -22.48 -5.36
C ASN A 67 1.12 -23.19 -4.32
N GLN A 68 2.44 -23.20 -4.49
CA GLN A 68 3.37 -23.76 -3.48
C GLN A 68 3.27 -23.02 -2.14
N VAL A 69 3.20 -21.69 -2.15
CA VAL A 69 3.00 -20.89 -0.92
C VAL A 69 1.68 -21.26 -0.25
N ARG A 70 0.59 -21.26 -1.02
CA ARG A 70 -0.75 -21.56 -0.49
C ARG A 70 -0.82 -22.97 0.07
N HIS A 71 -0.28 -23.94 -0.66
CA HIS A 71 -0.27 -25.35 -0.25
C HIS A 71 0.55 -25.57 1.03
N TYR A 72 1.69 -24.87 1.14
CA TYR A 72 2.47 -24.89 2.38
C TYR A 72 1.63 -24.39 3.57
N LEU A 73 0.94 -23.28 3.42
CA LEU A 73 0.08 -22.70 4.47
C LEU A 73 -1.12 -23.63 4.81
N GLU A 74 -1.70 -24.28 3.82
CA GLU A 74 -2.79 -25.25 4.01
C GLU A 74 -2.33 -26.49 4.79
N GLU A 75 -1.23 -27.10 4.36
CA GLU A 75 -0.75 -28.37 4.95
C GLU A 75 -0.09 -28.20 6.32
N HIS A 76 0.70 -27.13 6.48
CA HIS A 76 1.54 -26.98 7.68
C HIS A 76 0.98 -25.98 8.70
N LYS A 77 0.11 -25.06 8.27
CA LYS A 77 -0.45 -24.01 9.13
C LYS A 77 -1.98 -24.05 9.23
N SER A 78 -2.63 -25.01 8.59
CA SER A 78 -4.09 -25.19 8.60
C SER A 78 -4.87 -23.97 8.11
N TYR A 79 -4.29 -23.18 7.21
CA TYR A 79 -4.98 -22.08 6.55
C TYR A 79 -5.98 -22.65 5.55
N GLN A 80 -7.05 -21.89 5.29
CA GLN A 80 -8.11 -22.31 4.37
C GLN A 80 -8.34 -21.26 3.28
N GLY A 81 -8.31 -21.67 2.02
CA GLY A 81 -8.72 -20.82 0.92
C GLY A 81 -10.22 -20.50 0.96
N THR A 82 -10.62 -19.39 0.36
CA THR A 82 -12.04 -19.00 0.24
C THR A 82 -12.57 -19.25 -1.17
N LYS A 83 -13.88 -19.51 -1.31
CA LYS A 83 -14.51 -19.64 -2.62
C LYS A 83 -14.77 -18.28 -3.29
N ASP A 84 -14.97 -17.25 -2.48
CA ASP A 84 -15.36 -15.93 -2.99
C ASP A 84 -14.17 -15.10 -3.51
N ASN A 85 -12.93 -15.47 -3.12
CA ASN A 85 -11.74 -14.75 -3.51
C ASN A 85 -10.52 -15.70 -3.54
N SER A 86 -9.98 -15.93 -4.73
CA SER A 86 -8.84 -16.83 -4.95
C SER A 86 -7.52 -16.34 -4.33
N PHE A 87 -7.45 -15.08 -3.91
CA PHE A 87 -6.26 -14.48 -3.31
C PHE A 87 -6.30 -14.46 -1.78
N VAL A 88 -7.41 -14.88 -1.17
CA VAL A 88 -7.62 -14.87 0.28
C VAL A 88 -7.40 -16.24 0.89
N MET A 89 -6.76 -16.25 2.04
CA MET A 89 -6.73 -17.38 2.97
C MET A 89 -7.20 -16.94 4.35
N ILE A 90 -7.81 -17.85 5.10
CA ILE A 90 -8.27 -17.64 6.46
C ILE A 90 -7.44 -18.50 7.39
N THR A 91 -6.86 -17.90 8.41
CA THR A 91 -6.10 -18.59 9.44
C THR A 91 -7.02 -19.38 10.41
N PRO A 92 -6.49 -20.33 11.21
CA PRO A 92 -7.25 -20.96 12.29
C PRO A 92 -7.86 -19.95 13.27
N GLY A 93 -7.17 -18.82 13.53
CA GLY A 93 -7.64 -17.69 14.34
C GLY A 93 -8.63 -16.77 13.65
N ARG A 94 -9.12 -17.14 12.44
CA ARG A 94 -10.08 -16.36 11.61
C ARG A 94 -9.55 -14.98 11.17
N ILE A 95 -8.24 -14.86 11.00
CA ILE A 95 -7.62 -13.69 10.40
C ILE A 95 -7.62 -13.89 8.89
N GLN A 96 -8.03 -12.86 8.14
CA GLN A 96 -7.93 -12.84 6.69
C GLN A 96 -6.50 -12.47 6.28
N VAL A 97 -5.95 -13.28 5.36
CA VAL A 97 -4.64 -13.03 4.74
C VAL A 97 -4.83 -12.96 3.24
N ASP A 98 -4.60 -11.79 2.68
CA ASP A 98 -4.62 -11.54 1.24
C ASP A 98 -3.21 -11.77 0.70
N ILE A 99 -3.03 -12.79 -0.13
CA ILE A 99 -1.76 -13.14 -0.78
C ILE A 99 -1.86 -12.73 -2.24
N LEU A 100 -1.26 -11.60 -2.59
CA LEU A 100 -1.39 -10.97 -3.90
C LEU A 100 -0.16 -11.24 -4.76
N PRO A 101 -0.24 -12.16 -5.74
CA PRO A 101 0.88 -12.49 -6.62
C PRO A 101 1.17 -11.37 -7.61
N PHE A 102 2.46 -11.14 -7.88
CA PHE A 102 2.96 -10.23 -8.91
C PHE A 102 4.28 -10.77 -9.49
N GLY A 103 4.76 -10.20 -10.60
CA GLY A 103 6.00 -10.61 -11.26
C GLY A 103 5.75 -11.25 -12.62
N GLU A 104 6.52 -12.28 -13.00
CA GLU A 104 6.40 -12.91 -14.33
C GLU A 104 5.06 -13.65 -14.55
N ILE A 105 4.30 -13.89 -13.49
CA ILE A 105 2.93 -14.42 -13.55
C ILE A 105 1.93 -13.45 -14.21
N GLU A 106 2.28 -12.17 -14.34
CA GLU A 106 1.39 -11.12 -14.84
C GLU A 106 1.18 -11.23 -16.37
N ILE A 107 -0.06 -11.01 -16.80
CA ILE A 107 -0.41 -10.80 -18.20
C ILE A 107 -1.20 -9.48 -18.28
N ASP A 108 -0.71 -8.52 -19.06
CA ASP A 108 -1.31 -7.18 -19.20
C ASP A 108 -1.58 -6.49 -17.85
N ASP A 109 -0.56 -6.48 -16.99
CA ASP A 109 -0.62 -5.91 -15.62
C ASP A 109 -1.71 -6.56 -14.74
N ALA A 110 -2.12 -7.77 -15.03
CA ALA A 110 -3.12 -8.51 -14.27
C ALA A 110 -2.67 -9.93 -13.96
N VAL A 111 -3.13 -10.45 -12.85
CA VAL A 111 -3.02 -11.86 -12.51
C VAL A 111 -4.41 -12.48 -12.51
N VAL A 112 -4.55 -13.60 -13.21
CA VAL A 112 -5.81 -14.35 -13.31
C VAL A 112 -5.58 -15.74 -12.73
N MET A 113 -6.42 -16.13 -11.76
CA MET A 113 -6.39 -17.44 -11.12
C MET A 113 -7.59 -18.27 -11.55
N ALA A 114 -7.44 -19.58 -11.54
CA ALA A 114 -8.58 -20.48 -11.65
C ALA A 114 -9.39 -20.47 -10.35
N GLY A 115 -10.72 -20.48 -10.43
CA GLY A 115 -11.60 -20.51 -9.26
C GLY A 115 -12.95 -19.83 -9.49
N GLU A 116 -13.65 -19.61 -8.40
CA GLU A 116 -14.91 -18.89 -8.33
C GLU A 116 -14.70 -17.51 -7.67
N GLY A 117 -15.65 -16.59 -7.85
CA GLY A 117 -15.63 -15.27 -7.22
C GLY A 117 -14.57 -14.33 -7.80
N LEU A 118 -13.76 -13.69 -6.95
CA LEU A 118 -12.69 -12.81 -7.38
C LEU A 118 -11.46 -13.63 -7.77
N THR A 119 -11.25 -13.78 -9.06
CA THR A 119 -10.16 -14.57 -9.67
C THR A 119 -9.17 -13.71 -10.46
N SER A 120 -9.41 -12.41 -10.59
CA SER A 120 -8.50 -11.51 -11.31
C SER A 120 -8.25 -10.23 -10.53
N ILE A 121 -6.98 -9.83 -10.47
CA ILE A 121 -6.54 -8.57 -9.87
C ILE A 121 -5.58 -7.84 -10.79
N LYS A 122 -5.63 -6.51 -10.76
CA LYS A 122 -4.59 -5.66 -11.35
C LYS A 122 -3.47 -5.47 -10.34
N VAL A 123 -2.22 -5.57 -10.82
CA VAL A 123 -1.03 -5.52 -9.97
C VAL A 123 -0.02 -4.46 -10.43
N ASN A 124 -0.50 -3.47 -11.20
CA ASN A 124 0.34 -2.34 -11.62
C ASN A 124 0.99 -1.66 -10.40
N GLY A 125 2.28 -1.44 -10.49
CA GLY A 125 3.06 -0.78 -9.46
C GLY A 125 3.64 -1.71 -8.39
N PHE A 126 3.24 -2.98 -8.33
CA PHE A 126 3.78 -3.91 -7.32
C PHE A 126 5.28 -4.15 -7.52
N MET A 127 5.73 -4.33 -8.77
CA MET A 127 7.14 -4.52 -9.08
C MET A 127 7.97 -3.26 -8.76
N GLU A 128 7.47 -2.07 -9.06
CA GLU A 128 8.13 -0.80 -8.75
C GLU A 128 8.24 -0.61 -7.23
N VAL A 129 7.14 -0.86 -6.51
CA VAL A 129 7.13 -0.81 -5.05
C VAL A 129 8.11 -1.83 -4.46
N TYR A 130 8.12 -3.07 -4.93
CA TYR A 130 9.07 -4.09 -4.48
C TYR A 130 10.53 -3.64 -4.62
N LYS A 131 10.87 -3.01 -5.75
CA LYS A 131 12.25 -2.57 -6.06
C LYS A 131 12.69 -1.34 -5.28
N THR A 132 11.82 -0.35 -5.13
CA THR A 132 12.20 0.99 -4.64
C THR A 132 11.23 1.60 -3.62
N GLY A 133 10.04 1.03 -3.45
CA GLY A 133 9.00 1.55 -2.55
C GLY A 133 8.88 0.77 -1.23
N THR A 134 9.85 -0.06 -0.88
CA THR A 134 9.84 -0.83 0.38
C THR A 134 10.97 -0.40 1.30
N HIS A 135 10.76 -0.63 2.60
CA HIS A 135 11.77 -0.49 3.64
C HIS A 135 11.92 -1.81 4.40
N SER A 136 13.16 -2.22 4.68
CA SER A 136 13.44 -3.42 5.45
C SER A 136 13.32 -3.16 6.95
N ILE A 137 12.54 -3.98 7.63
CA ILE A 137 12.36 -3.93 9.08
C ILE A 137 12.74 -5.27 9.71
N GLU A 138 13.15 -5.24 10.96
CA GLU A 138 13.44 -6.44 11.75
C GLU A 138 12.21 -6.83 12.57
N LEU A 139 11.78 -8.09 12.46
CA LEU A 139 10.65 -8.66 13.20
C LEU A 139 11.06 -9.34 14.52
N GLY A 140 12.25 -9.06 15.02
CA GLY A 140 12.88 -9.77 16.13
C GLY A 140 13.66 -11.00 15.66
N GLU A 141 14.58 -11.48 16.50
CA GLU A 141 15.45 -12.64 16.23
C GLU A 141 16.27 -12.55 14.92
N GLY A 142 16.50 -11.32 14.41
CA GLY A 142 17.29 -11.07 13.19
C GLY A 142 16.54 -11.30 11.86
N ARG A 143 15.23 -11.49 11.91
CA ARG A 143 14.39 -11.68 10.71
C ARG A 143 14.10 -10.37 10.03
N ILE A 144 14.31 -10.29 8.73
CA ILE A 144 14.11 -9.07 7.93
C ILE A 144 12.84 -9.20 7.09
N PHE A 145 11.97 -8.21 7.19
CA PHE A 145 10.71 -8.11 6.47
C PHE A 145 10.69 -6.83 5.63
N LYS A 146 10.25 -6.90 4.38
CA LYS A 146 10.03 -5.71 3.55
C LYS A 146 8.63 -5.16 3.79
N VAL A 147 8.53 -3.86 4.02
CA VAL A 147 7.26 -3.16 4.24
C VAL A 147 7.14 -2.00 3.25
N ALA A 148 5.99 -1.87 2.60
CA ALA A 148 5.73 -0.73 1.71
C ALA A 148 5.80 0.60 2.47
N THR A 149 6.44 1.61 1.87
CA THR A 149 6.46 2.97 2.40
C THR A 149 5.08 3.62 2.28
N LEU A 150 4.82 4.69 3.03
CA LEU A 150 3.54 5.41 2.94
C LEU A 150 3.24 5.93 1.53
N PRO A 151 4.20 6.53 0.78
CA PRO A 151 3.99 6.87 -0.63
C PRO A 151 3.71 5.68 -1.54
N ALA A 152 4.37 4.54 -1.30
CA ALA A 152 4.09 3.30 -2.03
C ALA A 152 2.68 2.77 -1.76
N ILE A 153 2.19 2.84 -0.52
CA ILE A 153 0.80 2.50 -0.18
C ILE A 153 -0.18 3.40 -0.93
N ILE A 154 0.08 4.72 -0.99
CA ILE A 154 -0.75 5.67 -1.75
C ILE A 154 -0.77 5.32 -3.24
N LEU A 155 0.40 5.03 -3.84
CA LEU A 155 0.53 4.60 -5.23
C LEU A 155 -0.38 3.40 -5.53
N LEU A 156 -0.27 2.33 -4.73
CA LEU A 156 -1.07 1.12 -4.90
C LEU A 156 -2.58 1.38 -4.70
N LYS A 157 -2.93 2.28 -3.77
CA LYS A 157 -4.33 2.65 -3.52
C LYS A 157 -4.93 3.50 -4.66
N PHE A 158 -4.16 4.36 -5.33
CA PHE A 158 -4.64 5.04 -6.54
C PHE A 158 -5.01 4.03 -7.62
N VAL A 159 -4.14 3.05 -7.89
CA VAL A 159 -4.40 2.00 -8.87
C VAL A 159 -5.62 1.17 -8.47
N ALA A 160 -5.68 0.70 -7.23
CA ALA A 160 -6.77 -0.14 -6.75
C ALA A 160 -8.13 0.58 -6.76
N TYR A 161 -8.16 1.87 -6.44
CA TYR A 161 -9.38 2.68 -6.51
C TYR A 161 -9.84 2.88 -7.96
N ASP A 162 -8.93 3.19 -8.88
CA ASP A 162 -9.28 3.38 -10.30
C ASP A 162 -9.84 2.10 -10.94
N ASP A 163 -9.31 0.94 -10.55
CA ASP A 163 -9.76 -0.35 -11.06
C ASP A 163 -11.17 -0.74 -10.57
N ARG A 164 -11.51 -0.44 -9.31
CA ARG A 164 -12.77 -0.88 -8.68
C ARG A 164 -13.31 0.16 -7.70
N PRO A 165 -13.67 1.36 -8.17
CA PRO A 165 -14.02 2.49 -7.29
C PRO A 165 -15.22 2.21 -6.37
N GLU A 166 -16.16 1.34 -6.79
CA GLU A 166 -17.33 0.95 -6.01
C GLU A 166 -16.99 0.05 -4.81
N LYS A 167 -15.85 -0.64 -4.85
CA LYS A 167 -15.37 -1.53 -3.76
C LYS A 167 -14.26 -0.90 -2.92
N ARG A 168 -13.60 0.13 -3.45
CA ARG A 168 -12.39 0.74 -2.87
C ARG A 168 -12.61 2.14 -2.31
N MET A 169 -13.84 2.50 -1.96
CA MET A 169 -14.18 3.83 -1.43
C MET A 169 -13.33 4.23 -0.21
N LYS A 170 -12.98 3.26 0.64
CA LYS A 170 -12.14 3.50 1.83
C LYS A 170 -10.71 3.91 1.48
N ASP A 171 -10.19 3.53 0.30
CA ASP A 171 -8.83 3.85 -0.11
C ASP A 171 -8.63 5.36 -0.26
N ALA A 172 -9.62 6.10 -0.71
CA ALA A 172 -9.55 7.57 -0.78
C ALA A 172 -9.41 8.21 0.61
N GLY A 173 -10.16 7.73 1.59
CA GLY A 173 -10.03 8.18 2.98
C GLY A 173 -8.68 7.80 3.60
N ASP A 174 -8.18 6.60 3.31
CA ASP A 174 -6.84 6.18 3.77
C ASP A 174 -5.74 7.05 3.17
N ILE A 175 -5.84 7.41 1.87
CA ILE A 175 -4.91 8.32 1.21
C ILE A 175 -4.94 9.69 1.89
N ALA A 176 -6.12 10.25 2.13
CA ALA A 176 -6.27 11.53 2.82
C ALA A 176 -5.65 11.49 4.22
N ASN A 177 -5.91 10.43 4.98
CA ASN A 177 -5.37 10.24 6.31
C ASN A 177 -3.83 10.13 6.31
N ILE A 178 -3.24 9.46 5.32
CA ILE A 178 -1.78 9.38 5.18
C ILE A 178 -1.21 10.77 4.88
N ILE A 179 -1.79 11.53 3.95
CA ILE A 179 -1.34 12.89 3.61
C ILE A 179 -1.34 13.78 4.86
N ASP A 180 -2.44 13.76 5.63
CA ASP A 180 -2.61 14.62 6.81
C ASP A 180 -1.61 14.30 7.93
N ASN A 181 -1.07 13.08 7.97
CA ASN A 181 -0.14 12.66 9.00
C ASN A 181 1.32 12.53 8.52
N PHE A 182 1.58 12.61 7.21
CA PHE A 182 2.88 12.25 6.63
C PHE A 182 4.02 13.12 7.14
N PHE A 183 3.83 14.43 7.23
CA PHE A 183 4.86 15.34 7.74
C PHE A 183 5.29 14.97 9.16
N GLU A 184 4.33 14.76 10.04
CA GLU A 184 4.62 14.42 11.44
C GLU A 184 5.29 13.05 11.57
N LEU A 185 4.90 12.08 10.72
CA LEU A 185 5.47 10.73 10.71
C LEU A 185 6.86 10.66 10.07
N GLN A 186 7.20 11.57 9.16
CA GLN A 186 8.38 11.49 8.29
C GLN A 186 9.16 12.83 8.21
N SER A 187 9.04 13.70 9.21
CA SER A 187 9.67 15.03 9.18
C SER A 187 11.16 14.98 8.90
N ASP A 188 11.91 14.13 9.61
CA ASP A 188 13.36 13.98 9.41
C ASP A 188 13.69 13.58 7.97
N HIS A 189 12.95 12.59 7.44
CA HIS A 189 13.13 12.14 6.06
C HIS A 189 12.82 13.24 5.05
N ILE A 190 11.76 14.04 5.29
CA ILE A 190 11.40 15.17 4.41
C ILE A 190 12.50 16.25 4.44
N TYR A 191 13.00 16.61 5.61
CA TYR A 191 14.09 17.59 5.73
C TYR A 191 15.39 17.11 5.08
N GLU A 192 15.72 15.84 5.20
CA GLU A 192 16.96 15.28 4.66
C GLU A 192 16.90 15.08 3.13
N ASN A 193 15.78 14.64 2.58
CA ASN A 193 15.68 14.21 1.19
C ASN A 193 14.89 15.15 0.27
N HIS A 194 14.12 16.07 0.86
CA HIS A 194 13.25 17.00 0.13
C HIS A 194 13.43 18.44 0.58
N ALA A 195 14.67 18.82 0.94
CA ALA A 195 15.01 20.17 1.38
C ALA A 195 14.65 21.27 0.36
N ASP A 196 14.56 20.92 -0.92
CA ASP A 196 14.15 21.80 -2.00
C ASP A 196 12.67 22.22 -1.94
N ILE A 197 11.83 21.53 -1.16
CA ILE A 197 10.46 22.00 -0.89
C ILE A 197 10.48 23.28 -0.04
N PHE A 198 11.47 23.42 0.86
CA PHE A 198 11.57 24.54 1.81
C PHE A 198 12.23 25.77 1.16
N THR A 199 11.57 26.32 0.18
CA THR A 199 11.94 27.60 -0.46
C THR A 199 11.13 28.75 0.16
N ALA A 200 11.41 30.01 -0.22
CA ALA A 200 10.68 31.20 0.29
C ALA A 200 9.15 31.14 0.06
N ALA A 201 8.67 30.24 -0.79
CA ALA A 201 7.23 30.02 -0.99
C ALA A 201 6.57 29.18 0.11
N VAL A 202 7.35 28.47 0.92
CA VAL A 202 6.87 27.56 1.98
C VAL A 202 6.32 28.28 3.20
N ASP A 203 6.71 29.54 3.44
CA ASP A 203 6.27 30.29 4.62
C ASP A 203 4.73 30.40 4.75
N ASN A 204 3.99 30.09 3.66
CA ASN A 204 2.52 30.11 3.61
C ASN A 204 1.90 28.73 3.32
N MET A 205 2.68 27.65 3.37
CA MET A 205 2.16 26.30 3.13
C MET A 205 1.78 25.61 4.44
N GLU A 206 0.65 24.91 4.42
CA GLU A 206 0.26 24.01 5.49
C GLU A 206 1.12 22.73 5.46
N MET A 207 1.26 22.06 6.61
CA MET A 207 2.07 20.82 6.70
C MET A 207 1.58 19.72 5.75
N GLU A 208 0.27 19.64 5.53
CA GLU A 208 -0.34 18.69 4.59
C GLU A 208 0.02 18.98 3.13
N GLU A 209 0.27 20.24 2.78
CA GLU A 209 0.72 20.62 1.44
C GLU A 209 2.16 20.20 1.20
N ILE A 210 3.03 20.40 2.19
CA ILE A 210 4.41 19.88 2.18
C ILE A 210 4.40 18.36 2.07
N SER A 211 3.56 17.68 2.88
CA SER A 211 3.34 16.24 2.81
C SER A 211 2.99 15.79 1.40
N ALA A 212 2.03 16.45 0.78
CA ALA A 212 1.52 16.08 -0.54
C ALA A 212 2.61 16.21 -1.63
N ILE A 213 3.42 17.28 -1.59
CA ILE A 213 4.55 17.47 -2.52
C ILE A 213 5.60 16.36 -2.30
N ALA A 214 5.99 16.11 -1.06
CA ALA A 214 6.98 15.08 -0.73
C ALA A 214 6.50 13.69 -1.16
N ILE A 215 5.24 13.34 -0.88
CA ILE A 215 4.62 12.09 -1.35
C ILE A 215 4.67 11.99 -2.88
N GLY A 216 4.36 13.07 -3.61
CA GLY A 216 4.44 13.09 -5.06
C GLY A 216 5.85 12.80 -5.57
N LYS A 217 6.88 13.41 -4.97
CA LYS A 217 8.29 13.17 -5.32
C LYS A 217 8.74 11.73 -5.04
N GLU A 218 8.32 11.16 -3.90
CA GLU A 218 8.58 9.77 -3.55
C GLU A 218 7.91 8.81 -4.55
N ILE A 219 6.65 9.06 -4.90
CA ILE A 219 5.94 8.29 -5.93
C ILE A 219 6.70 8.39 -7.26
N ASN A 220 7.14 9.58 -7.67
CA ASN A 220 7.92 9.76 -8.90
C ASN A 220 9.20 8.91 -8.86
N SER A 221 9.89 8.86 -7.74
CA SER A 221 11.09 8.03 -7.56
C SER A 221 10.78 6.54 -7.70
N ILE A 222 9.65 6.07 -7.13
CA ILE A 222 9.22 4.67 -7.22
C ILE A 222 8.94 4.28 -8.68
N ILE A 223 8.25 5.14 -9.44
CA ILE A 223 7.81 4.84 -10.81
C ILE A 223 8.75 5.38 -11.89
N ALA A 224 9.93 5.88 -11.52
CA ALA A 224 10.85 6.57 -12.44
C ALA A 224 11.19 5.77 -13.71
N ASN A 225 11.25 4.44 -13.61
CA ASN A 225 11.59 3.56 -14.72
C ASN A 225 10.37 2.94 -15.43
N ASN A 226 9.15 3.33 -15.06
CA ASN A 226 7.92 2.85 -15.69
C ASN A 226 7.04 4.01 -16.17
N ASN A 227 7.31 4.44 -17.42
CA ASN A 227 6.58 5.57 -18.01
C ASN A 227 5.08 5.28 -18.21
N SER A 228 4.69 4.04 -18.47
CA SER A 228 3.26 3.68 -18.62
C SER A 228 2.52 3.83 -17.28
N LEU A 229 3.12 3.39 -16.19
CA LEU A 229 2.56 3.58 -14.86
C LEU A 229 2.54 5.06 -14.47
N LYS A 230 3.59 5.84 -14.79
CA LYS A 230 3.61 7.29 -14.55
C LYS A 230 2.45 7.98 -15.28
N VAL A 231 2.25 7.69 -16.56
CA VAL A 231 1.12 8.23 -17.35
C VAL A 231 -0.21 7.82 -16.75
N ARG A 232 -0.36 6.57 -16.31
CA ARG A 232 -1.58 6.09 -15.66
C ARG A 232 -1.89 6.85 -14.38
N ILE A 233 -0.91 7.01 -13.48
CA ILE A 233 -1.10 7.74 -12.22
C ILE A 233 -1.47 9.19 -12.46
N LEU A 234 -0.77 9.88 -13.37
CA LEU A 234 -1.11 11.26 -13.75
C LEU A 234 -2.54 11.35 -14.31
N SER A 235 -2.95 10.40 -15.16
CA SER A 235 -4.32 10.34 -15.70
C SER A 235 -5.37 10.16 -14.60
N ILE A 236 -5.11 9.32 -13.59
CA ILE A 236 -6.01 9.15 -12.43
C ILE A 236 -6.16 10.49 -11.68
N LEU A 237 -5.04 11.16 -11.39
CA LEU A 237 -5.04 12.44 -10.69
C LEU A 237 -5.78 13.51 -11.49
N ASP A 238 -5.45 13.66 -12.77
CA ASP A 238 -6.06 14.65 -13.67
C ASP A 238 -7.58 14.45 -13.80
N LYS A 239 -8.04 13.21 -13.91
CA LYS A 239 -9.46 12.85 -13.94
C LYS A 239 -10.20 13.39 -12.70
N HIS A 240 -9.66 13.16 -11.51
CA HIS A 240 -10.33 13.57 -10.27
C HIS A 240 -10.24 15.10 -10.05
N LEU A 241 -9.14 15.72 -10.43
CA LEU A 241 -8.96 17.17 -10.39
C LEU A 241 -9.94 17.89 -11.35
N ALA A 242 -10.12 17.36 -12.57
CA ALA A 242 -11.06 17.91 -13.54
C ALA A 242 -12.52 17.81 -13.08
N LEU A 243 -12.89 16.72 -12.42
CA LEU A 243 -14.25 16.51 -11.89
C LEU A 243 -14.59 17.38 -10.68
N LYS A 244 -13.60 17.88 -9.95
CA LYS A 244 -13.80 18.74 -8.76
C LYS A 244 -14.87 18.16 -7.80
N SER A 245 -15.92 18.92 -7.50
CA SER A 245 -17.00 18.50 -6.61
C SER A 245 -17.80 17.28 -7.11
N GLU A 246 -17.74 16.95 -8.39
CA GLU A 246 -18.38 15.74 -8.95
C GLU A 246 -17.53 14.48 -8.72
N SER A 247 -16.25 14.61 -8.36
CA SER A 247 -15.36 13.49 -8.08
C SER A 247 -15.81 12.74 -6.84
N ARG A 248 -16.21 11.47 -7.02
CA ARG A 248 -16.47 10.58 -5.88
C ARG A 248 -15.22 10.36 -5.05
N PHE A 249 -14.06 10.27 -5.68
CA PHE A 249 -12.78 10.12 -5.00
C PHE A 249 -12.53 11.27 -4.01
N LEU A 250 -12.62 12.53 -4.48
CA LEU A 250 -12.42 13.70 -3.62
C LEU A 250 -13.46 13.76 -2.47
N ARG A 251 -14.71 13.37 -2.75
CA ARG A 251 -15.72 13.27 -1.68
C ARG A 251 -15.39 12.22 -0.64
N HIS A 252 -14.83 11.08 -1.04
CA HIS A 252 -14.40 10.03 -0.11
C HIS A 252 -13.09 10.37 0.62
N MET A 253 -12.35 11.39 0.18
CA MET A 253 -11.19 11.92 0.91
C MET A 253 -11.57 12.81 2.09
N LEU A 254 -12.81 13.25 2.22
CA LEU A 254 -13.24 14.09 3.34
C LEU A 254 -13.26 13.28 4.63
N LEU A 255 -12.48 13.70 5.63
CA LEU A 255 -12.31 12.99 6.90
C LEU A 255 -13.16 13.57 8.03
N SER A 256 -13.66 14.81 7.88
CA SER A 256 -14.48 15.50 8.88
C SER A 256 -15.44 16.49 8.22
N GLU A 257 -16.40 17.02 9.01
CA GLU A 257 -17.34 18.04 8.55
C GLU A 257 -16.68 19.37 8.16
N ASN A 258 -15.51 19.66 8.72
CA ASN A 258 -14.73 20.87 8.40
C ASN A 258 -13.80 20.69 7.20
N ASP A 259 -13.72 19.49 6.64
CA ASP A 259 -12.89 19.20 5.48
C ASP A 259 -13.62 19.61 4.19
N THR A 260 -12.86 20.11 3.20
CA THR A 260 -13.46 20.61 1.96
C THR A 260 -12.87 19.92 0.73
N ILE A 261 -13.69 19.85 -0.32
CA ILE A 261 -13.25 19.33 -1.62
C ILE A 261 -12.11 20.17 -2.20
N GLU A 262 -12.16 21.46 -2.00
CA GLU A 262 -11.13 22.41 -2.46
C GLU A 262 -9.78 22.11 -1.79
N LYS A 263 -9.76 21.91 -0.46
CA LYS A 263 -8.55 21.48 0.27
C LYS A 263 -8.03 20.16 -0.29
N ARG A 264 -8.87 19.14 -0.41
CA ARG A 264 -8.47 17.82 -0.92
C ARG A 264 -8.00 17.86 -2.37
N ALA A 265 -8.64 18.65 -3.22
CA ALA A 265 -8.20 18.87 -4.60
C ALA A 265 -6.83 19.57 -4.66
N LYS A 266 -6.57 20.56 -3.79
CA LYS A 266 -5.27 21.22 -3.68
C LYS A 266 -4.16 20.24 -3.30
N LEU A 267 -4.41 19.38 -2.29
CA LEU A 267 -3.44 18.34 -1.88
C LEU A 267 -3.18 17.33 -3.00
N LEU A 268 -4.22 16.91 -3.72
CA LEU A 268 -4.09 16.02 -4.87
C LEU A 268 -3.28 16.68 -6.00
N GLN A 269 -3.46 17.99 -6.23
CA GLN A 269 -2.65 18.75 -7.17
C GLN A 269 -1.17 18.78 -6.76
N HIS A 270 -0.88 18.98 -5.48
CA HIS A 270 0.49 18.95 -4.97
C HIS A 270 1.16 17.58 -5.16
N ILE A 271 0.43 16.47 -4.94
CA ILE A 271 0.95 15.13 -5.27
C ILE A 271 1.29 15.06 -6.76
N ARG A 272 0.37 15.50 -7.63
CA ARG A 272 0.58 15.50 -9.08
C ARG A 272 1.82 16.29 -9.48
N ASP A 273 1.98 17.48 -8.93
CA ASP A 273 3.11 18.36 -9.23
C ASP A 273 4.45 17.76 -8.78
N GLY A 274 4.44 17.00 -7.67
CA GLY A 274 5.61 16.25 -7.22
C GLY A 274 5.98 15.06 -8.12
N ILE A 275 5.02 14.51 -8.89
CA ILE A 275 5.26 13.41 -9.84
C ILE A 275 5.83 13.92 -11.18
N VAL A 276 5.51 15.13 -11.60
CA VAL A 276 5.97 15.71 -12.87
C VAL A 276 7.43 16.11 -12.80
#